data_2f85391c8862f92d2cdff0304ba06909
#
_entry.id   2f85391c8862f92d2cdff0304ba06909
#
_cell.length_a   1.000
_cell.length_b   1.000
_cell.length_c   1.000
_cell.angle_alpha   90.00
_cell.angle_beta   90.00
_cell.angle_gamma   90.00
#
_symmetry.space_group_name_H-M   'P 1'
#
loop_
_entity.id
_entity.type
_entity.pdbx_description
1 polymer ?
#
loop_
_entity_poly.entity_id
_entity_poly.type
_entity_poly.pdbx_seq_one_letter_code
_entity_poly.pdbx_strand_id
1 'polypeptide(L)'
;VNVSAAQIWQGNIEQEVKEILEETGHPPHLLCLELTESLFVNHAETSVRRTLAKLKAVGVTLALDDFGTGYSSLGYLIQLPFDKLKIDRLFVAGAPDSEKMQHVLKGIIALGKGLGMTIIAEGVETTDELSLLQDLGCDQIQGYLFAKPAPHDAIIEATAKSIERLQHAA
;
A
#
# COMPACT_ATOMS: atom_id res chain seq x y z
N VAL A 1 -6.66 1.37 -6.12
CA VAL A 1 -6.70 2.37 -7.22
C VAL A 1 -5.81 3.54 -6.84
N ASN A 2 -4.87 3.91 -7.73
CA ASN A 2 -3.99 5.06 -7.53
C ASN A 2 -4.76 6.37 -7.64
N VAL A 3 -4.49 7.28 -6.69
CA VAL A 3 -5.04 8.64 -6.66
C VAL A 3 -3.90 9.65 -6.63
N SER A 4 -3.91 10.57 -7.58
CA SER A 4 -2.89 11.61 -7.64
C SER A 4 -3.10 12.68 -6.55
N ALA A 5 -2.01 13.31 -6.12
CA ALA A 5 -2.07 14.43 -5.21
C ALA A 5 -2.98 15.56 -5.73
N ALA A 6 -2.97 15.81 -7.06
CA ALA A 6 -3.82 16.83 -7.68
C ALA A 6 -5.32 16.56 -7.47
N GLN A 7 -5.77 15.31 -7.55
CA GLN A 7 -7.18 14.95 -7.30
C GLN A 7 -7.58 15.23 -5.84
N ILE A 8 -6.69 14.96 -4.89
CA ILE A 8 -6.92 15.28 -3.48
C ILE A 8 -7.02 16.81 -3.26
N TRP A 9 -6.17 17.57 -3.94
CA TRP A 9 -6.12 19.03 -3.77
C TRP A 9 -7.28 19.76 -4.44
N GLN A 10 -7.82 19.25 -5.54
CA GLN A 10 -8.97 19.81 -6.25
C GLN A 10 -10.28 19.73 -5.44
N GLY A 11 -10.35 18.85 -4.45
CA GLY A 11 -11.37 18.88 -3.39
C GLY A 11 -12.71 18.24 -3.71
N ASN A 12 -12.87 17.54 -4.83
CA ASN A 12 -14.13 16.88 -5.21
C ASN A 12 -14.08 15.36 -5.21
N ILE A 13 -12.92 14.79 -4.94
CA ILE A 13 -12.72 13.33 -5.07
C ILE A 13 -13.64 12.50 -4.16
N GLU A 14 -13.98 13.00 -2.98
CA GLU A 14 -14.89 12.29 -2.08
C GLU A 14 -16.30 12.16 -2.66
N GLN A 15 -16.76 13.20 -3.38
CA GLN A 15 -18.07 13.17 -4.02
C GLN A 15 -18.05 12.23 -5.23
N GLU A 16 -17.01 12.30 -6.07
CA GLU A 16 -16.82 11.42 -7.22
C GLU A 16 -16.78 9.95 -6.81
N VAL A 17 -16.00 9.61 -5.78
CA VAL A 17 -15.89 8.23 -5.25
C VAL A 17 -17.26 7.77 -4.74
N LYS A 18 -17.98 8.61 -4.00
CA LYS A 18 -19.30 8.29 -3.48
C LYS A 18 -20.30 8.00 -4.61
N GLU A 19 -20.36 8.86 -5.62
CA GLU A 19 -21.25 8.69 -6.78
C GLU A 19 -20.95 7.38 -7.54
N ILE A 20 -19.68 7.11 -7.82
CA ILE A 20 -19.28 5.86 -8.49
C ILE A 20 -19.66 4.62 -7.66
N LEU A 21 -19.46 4.65 -6.35
CA LEU A 21 -19.84 3.53 -5.47
C LEU A 21 -21.37 3.32 -5.42
N GLU A 22 -22.14 4.40 -5.40
CA GLU A 22 -23.60 4.36 -5.47
C GLU A 22 -24.10 3.82 -6.82
N GLU A 23 -23.53 4.28 -7.93
CA GLU A 23 -23.88 3.82 -9.29
C GLU A 23 -23.54 2.36 -9.54
N THR A 24 -22.39 1.91 -9.04
CA THR A 24 -21.91 0.54 -9.28
C THR A 24 -22.40 -0.48 -8.26
N GLY A 25 -22.86 -0.03 -7.10
CA GLY A 25 -23.19 -0.90 -5.97
C GLY A 25 -21.96 -1.57 -5.35
N HIS A 26 -20.74 -1.09 -5.67
CA HIS A 26 -19.51 -1.68 -5.13
C HIS A 26 -19.39 -1.38 -3.63
N PRO A 27 -19.12 -2.39 -2.77
CA PRO A 27 -18.96 -2.16 -1.34
C PRO A 27 -17.75 -1.24 -1.04
N PRO A 28 -17.94 -0.11 -0.33
CA PRO A 28 -16.88 0.86 -0.10
C PRO A 28 -15.61 0.29 0.53
N HIS A 29 -15.76 -0.63 1.49
CA HIS A 29 -14.63 -1.24 2.22
C HIS A 29 -13.74 -2.13 1.35
N LEU A 30 -14.20 -2.53 0.16
CA LEU A 30 -13.41 -3.27 -0.82
C LEU A 30 -12.63 -2.35 -1.78
N LEU A 31 -12.92 -1.04 -1.77
CA LEU A 31 -12.15 -0.07 -2.53
C LEU A 31 -10.99 0.46 -1.68
N CYS A 32 -9.77 0.23 -2.16
CA CYS A 32 -8.55 0.81 -1.58
C CYS A 32 -8.03 1.93 -2.49
N LEU A 33 -7.88 3.13 -1.95
CA LEU A 33 -7.27 4.27 -2.64
C LEU A 33 -5.82 4.40 -2.19
N GLU A 34 -4.90 4.42 -3.15
CA GLU A 34 -3.45 4.46 -2.94
C GLU A 34 -2.92 5.86 -3.24
N LEU A 35 -2.21 6.43 -2.29
CA LEU A 35 -1.69 7.80 -2.34
C LEU A 35 -0.20 7.79 -2.04
N THR A 36 0.60 8.41 -2.91
CA THR A 36 2.05 8.50 -2.71
C THR A 36 2.43 9.61 -1.73
N GLU A 37 3.66 9.56 -1.20
CA GLU A 37 4.21 10.60 -0.31
C GLU A 37 4.21 12.01 -0.92
N SER A 38 4.16 12.14 -2.24
CA SER A 38 4.09 13.42 -2.95
C SER A 38 2.88 14.27 -2.54
N LEU A 39 1.85 13.65 -1.95
CA LEU A 39 0.70 14.31 -1.36
C LEU A 39 1.09 15.38 -0.33
N PHE A 40 2.20 15.21 0.37
CA PHE A 40 2.64 16.07 1.48
C PHE A 40 3.51 17.24 1.04
N VAL A 41 3.92 17.28 -0.22
CA VAL A 41 4.75 18.35 -0.76
C VAL A 41 3.88 19.56 -1.11
N ASN A 42 4.13 20.71 -0.48
CA ASN A 42 3.59 22.03 -0.84
C ASN A 42 2.11 22.35 -0.53
N HIS A 43 1.36 21.56 0.22
CA HIS A 43 -0.03 21.91 0.52
C HIS A 43 -0.36 21.96 2.01
N ALA A 44 -1.34 22.82 2.35
CA ALA A 44 -1.80 22.98 3.72
C ALA A 44 -2.33 21.66 4.27
N GLU A 45 -1.61 21.09 5.23
CA GLU A 45 -1.90 19.84 5.96
C GLU A 45 -3.39 19.68 6.33
N THR A 46 -4.05 20.78 6.68
CA THR A 46 -5.46 20.80 7.08
C THR A 46 -6.43 20.41 5.95
N SER A 47 -6.17 20.81 4.69
CA SER A 47 -7.04 20.49 3.55
C SER A 47 -6.93 19.00 3.17
N VAL A 48 -5.73 18.49 3.08
CA VAL A 48 -5.46 17.06 2.81
C VAL A 48 -6.12 16.19 3.88
N ARG A 49 -5.88 16.49 5.15
CA ARG A 49 -6.48 15.77 6.28
C ARG A 49 -8.00 15.74 6.21
N ARG A 50 -8.64 16.87 5.85
CA ARG A 50 -10.08 16.96 5.71
C ARG A 50 -10.60 16.07 4.58
N THR A 51 -9.95 16.10 3.41
CA THR A 51 -10.34 15.27 2.26
C THR A 51 -10.20 13.79 2.59
N LEU A 52 -9.08 13.37 3.20
CA LEU A 52 -8.87 11.97 3.60
C LEU A 52 -9.90 11.52 4.66
N ALA A 53 -10.24 12.38 5.62
CA ALA A 53 -11.27 12.07 6.61
C ALA A 53 -12.66 11.89 5.97
N LYS A 54 -13.01 12.69 4.95
CA LYS A 54 -14.25 12.51 4.21
C LYS A 54 -14.27 11.21 3.41
N LEU A 55 -13.16 10.85 2.73
CA LEU A 55 -13.02 9.55 2.06
C LEU A 55 -13.20 8.38 3.04
N LYS A 56 -12.59 8.48 4.22
CA LYS A 56 -12.82 7.48 5.28
C LYS A 56 -14.27 7.40 5.72
N ALA A 57 -15.00 8.53 5.79
CA ALA A 57 -16.42 8.54 6.11
C ALA A 57 -17.30 7.87 5.04
N VAL A 58 -16.86 7.83 3.78
CA VAL A 58 -17.50 7.03 2.71
C VAL A 58 -17.32 5.53 2.96
N GLY A 59 -16.28 5.13 3.71
CA GLY A 59 -16.01 3.73 4.07
C GLY A 59 -14.92 3.06 3.25
N VAL A 60 -14.18 3.81 2.41
CA VAL A 60 -13.06 3.28 1.64
C VAL A 60 -11.81 3.07 2.50
N THR A 61 -10.92 2.21 2.03
CA THR A 61 -9.60 1.99 2.63
C THR A 61 -8.59 2.94 2.00
N LEU A 62 -7.68 3.50 2.81
CA LEU A 62 -6.61 4.38 2.35
C LEU A 62 -5.26 3.70 2.54
N ALA A 63 -4.43 3.66 1.50
CA ALA A 63 -3.07 3.16 1.56
C ALA A 63 -2.06 4.29 1.25
N LEU A 64 -1.00 4.38 2.04
CA LEU A 64 0.16 5.19 1.71
C LEU A 64 1.11 4.36 0.87
N ASP A 65 1.37 4.82 -0.35
CA ASP A 65 2.18 4.14 -1.36
C ASP A 65 3.59 4.69 -1.44
N ASP A 66 4.54 3.89 -1.95
CA ASP A 66 5.96 4.23 -2.16
C ASP A 66 6.66 4.76 -0.89
N PHE A 67 6.30 4.23 0.29
CA PHE A 67 6.83 4.74 1.56
C PHE A 67 8.35 4.63 1.66
N GLY A 68 8.98 5.76 1.99
CA GLY A 68 10.41 5.90 2.20
C GLY A 68 11.20 6.38 0.98
N THR A 69 10.54 6.61 -0.17
CA THR A 69 11.19 7.12 -1.38
C THR A 69 11.19 8.65 -1.47
N GLY A 70 10.46 9.32 -0.58
CA GLY A 70 10.23 10.77 -0.61
C GLY A 70 10.49 11.49 0.72
N TYR A 71 9.76 12.56 0.93
CA TYR A 71 9.90 13.46 2.09
C TYR A 71 8.93 13.07 3.22
N SER A 72 8.82 11.80 3.58
CA SER A 72 7.94 11.40 4.68
C SER A 72 8.37 12.02 5.99
N SER A 73 7.59 13.00 6.45
CA SER A 73 7.60 13.36 7.85
C SER A 73 6.78 12.33 8.64
N LEU A 74 7.39 11.67 9.62
CA LEU A 74 6.68 10.80 10.56
C LEU A 74 5.45 11.49 11.18
N GLY A 75 5.49 12.83 11.31
CA GLY A 75 4.37 13.62 11.79
C GLY A 75 3.11 13.45 10.94
N TYR A 76 3.25 13.40 9.61
CA TYR A 76 2.10 13.19 8.73
C TYR A 76 1.53 11.77 8.85
N LEU A 77 2.41 10.78 8.94
CA LEU A 77 1.99 9.38 9.08
C LEU A 77 1.13 9.17 10.33
N ILE A 78 1.47 9.84 11.44
CA ILE A 78 0.72 9.75 12.71
C ILE A 78 -0.64 10.47 12.62
N GLN A 79 -0.74 11.54 11.84
CA GLN A 79 -1.93 12.42 11.84
C GLN A 79 -2.98 12.05 10.80
N LEU A 80 -2.59 11.27 9.78
CA LEU A 80 -3.46 10.96 8.66
C LEU A 80 -4.09 9.57 8.80
N PRO A 81 -5.34 9.40 8.36
CA PRO A 81 -6.11 8.20 8.62
C PRO A 81 -5.82 7.07 7.61
N PHE A 82 -4.56 6.71 7.43
CA PHE A 82 -4.17 5.58 6.60
C PHE A 82 -4.44 4.26 7.30
N ASP A 83 -4.94 3.29 6.54
CA ASP A 83 -5.19 1.91 6.99
C ASP A 83 -4.03 0.99 6.62
N LYS A 84 -3.31 1.33 5.54
CA LYS A 84 -2.26 0.49 4.97
C LYS A 84 -1.01 1.31 4.68
N LEU A 85 0.14 0.66 4.83
CA LEU A 85 1.45 1.18 4.48
C LEU A 85 2.09 0.22 3.47
N LYS A 86 2.40 0.70 2.25
CA LYS A 86 3.05 -0.06 1.19
C LYS A 86 4.54 0.28 1.19
N ILE A 87 5.37 -0.73 1.41
CA ILE A 87 6.83 -0.61 1.42
C ILE A 87 7.30 -0.77 -0.02
N ASP A 88 7.95 0.25 -0.55
CA ASP A 88 8.48 0.24 -1.91
C ASP A 88 9.53 -0.86 -2.12
N ARG A 89 9.58 -1.39 -3.36
CA ARG A 89 10.55 -2.38 -3.81
C ARG A 89 12.00 -2.02 -3.49
N LEU A 90 12.35 -0.74 -3.46
CA LEU A 90 13.70 -0.27 -3.14
C LEU A 90 14.22 -0.83 -1.81
N PHE A 91 13.34 -1.04 -0.84
CA PHE A 91 13.70 -1.58 0.46
C PHE A 91 13.67 -3.11 0.49
N VAL A 92 12.94 -3.75 -0.42
CA VAL A 92 12.77 -5.20 -0.50
C VAL A 92 13.89 -5.85 -1.32
N ALA A 93 14.18 -5.26 -2.49
CA ALA A 93 15.17 -5.80 -3.40
C ALA A 93 16.57 -5.83 -2.77
N GLY A 94 17.18 -7.02 -2.74
CA GLY A 94 18.50 -7.24 -2.17
C GLY A 94 18.58 -7.16 -0.63
N ALA A 95 17.45 -7.06 0.06
CA ALA A 95 17.42 -7.05 1.51
C ALA A 95 17.95 -8.34 2.15
N PRO A 96 17.74 -9.55 1.60
CA PRO A 96 18.31 -10.77 2.16
C PRO A 96 19.84 -10.72 2.29
N ASP A 97 20.52 -10.03 1.39
CA ASP A 97 21.98 -9.91 1.36
C ASP A 97 22.53 -8.68 2.12
N SER A 98 21.66 -7.88 2.74
CA SER A 98 22.03 -6.62 3.39
C SER A 98 21.45 -6.48 4.80
N GLU A 99 22.28 -6.75 5.81
CA GLU A 99 21.91 -6.57 7.23
C GLU A 99 21.36 -5.15 7.51
N LYS A 100 21.96 -4.14 6.89
CA LYS A 100 21.47 -2.75 7.00
C LYS A 100 20.05 -2.60 6.47
N MET A 101 19.74 -3.21 5.32
CA MET A 101 18.40 -3.13 4.72
C MET A 101 17.37 -3.93 5.55
N GLN A 102 17.76 -5.07 6.11
CA GLN A 102 16.91 -5.83 7.04
C GLN A 102 16.53 -5.00 8.27
N HIS A 103 17.47 -4.25 8.85
CA HIS A 103 17.19 -3.35 9.96
C HIS A 103 16.24 -2.21 9.56
N VAL A 104 16.38 -1.66 8.36
CA VAL A 104 15.46 -0.63 7.83
C VAL A 104 14.05 -1.20 7.66
N LEU A 105 13.92 -2.35 7.00
CA LEU A 105 12.62 -3.04 6.83
C LEU A 105 11.95 -3.33 8.17
N LYS A 106 12.71 -3.88 9.13
CA LYS A 106 12.22 -4.15 10.48
C LYS A 106 11.70 -2.88 11.16
N GLY A 107 12.41 -1.77 10.98
CA GLY A 107 11.99 -0.46 11.51
C GLY A 107 10.70 0.04 10.88
N ILE A 108 10.56 -0.05 9.55
CA ILE A 108 9.36 0.37 8.83
C ILE A 108 8.14 -0.48 9.22
N ILE A 109 8.30 -1.81 9.26
CA ILE A 109 7.23 -2.74 9.65
C ILE A 109 6.77 -2.46 11.09
N ALA A 110 7.72 -2.32 12.02
CA ALA A 110 7.40 -2.03 13.41
C ALA A 110 6.67 -0.68 13.58
N LEU A 111 7.10 0.35 12.84
CA LEU A 111 6.46 1.67 12.83
C LEU A 111 5.01 1.58 12.36
N GLY A 112 4.76 1.00 11.18
CA GLY A 112 3.42 0.92 10.61
C GLY A 112 2.48 0.08 11.48
N LYS A 113 2.95 -1.05 12.03
CA LYS A 113 2.18 -1.86 13.00
C LYS A 113 1.88 -1.10 14.29
N GLY A 114 2.86 -0.34 14.80
CA GLY A 114 2.67 0.52 15.97
C GLY A 114 1.61 1.60 15.78
N LEU A 115 1.36 2.01 14.53
CA LEU A 115 0.31 2.94 14.12
C LEU A 115 -1.02 2.24 13.76
N GLY A 116 -1.10 0.93 13.88
CA GLY A 116 -2.31 0.15 13.57
C GLY A 116 -2.56 -0.07 12.08
N MET A 117 -1.54 0.11 11.23
CA MET A 117 -1.65 -0.09 9.79
C MET A 117 -1.35 -1.53 9.39
N THR A 118 -2.00 -1.99 8.32
CA THR A 118 -1.61 -3.21 7.61
C THR A 118 -0.39 -2.92 6.72
N ILE A 119 0.65 -3.74 6.84
CA ILE A 119 1.89 -3.56 6.08
C ILE A 119 1.87 -4.41 4.82
N ILE A 120 2.14 -3.79 3.68
CA ILE A 120 2.24 -4.45 2.37
C ILE A 120 3.65 -4.25 1.85
N ALA A 121 4.38 -5.32 1.56
CA ALA A 121 5.66 -5.24 0.87
C ALA A 121 5.45 -5.43 -0.63
N GLU A 122 6.04 -4.56 -1.43
CA GLU A 122 5.90 -4.56 -2.88
C GLU A 122 7.15 -5.04 -3.60
N GLY A 123 6.96 -5.49 -4.84
CA GLY A 123 8.03 -5.86 -5.73
C GLY A 123 8.82 -7.10 -5.31
N VAL A 124 8.22 -8.01 -4.55
CA VAL A 124 8.85 -9.27 -4.14
C VAL A 124 9.00 -10.18 -5.36
N GLU A 125 10.24 -10.60 -5.66
CA GLU A 125 10.58 -11.39 -6.83
C GLU A 125 11.24 -12.74 -6.48
N THR A 126 11.79 -12.88 -5.25
CA THR A 126 12.51 -14.08 -4.82
C THR A 126 11.91 -14.71 -3.57
N THR A 127 12.18 -16.00 -3.38
CA THR A 127 11.79 -16.74 -2.17
C THR A 127 12.51 -16.25 -0.93
N ASP A 128 13.76 -15.78 -1.07
CA ASP A 128 14.56 -15.27 0.04
C ASP A 128 13.99 -13.94 0.56
N GLU A 129 13.53 -13.05 -0.36
CA GLU A 129 12.80 -11.83 0.01
C GLU A 129 11.48 -12.17 0.72
N LEU A 130 10.74 -13.17 0.21
CA LEU A 130 9.50 -13.63 0.84
C LEU A 130 9.75 -14.13 2.26
N SER A 131 10.74 -15.02 2.44
CA SER A 131 11.08 -15.60 3.74
C SER A 131 11.47 -14.52 4.74
N LEU A 132 12.33 -13.57 4.33
CA LEU A 132 12.73 -12.45 5.17
C LEU A 132 11.53 -11.62 5.63
N LEU A 133 10.62 -11.27 4.71
CA LEU A 133 9.43 -10.46 5.03
C LEU A 133 8.47 -11.20 5.96
N GLN A 134 8.33 -12.51 5.81
CA GLN A 134 7.56 -13.37 6.74
C GLN A 134 8.18 -13.36 8.13
N ASP A 135 9.49 -13.53 8.24
CA ASP A 135 10.23 -13.50 9.52
C ASP A 135 10.13 -12.13 10.20
N LEU A 136 10.11 -11.05 9.42
CA LEU A 136 9.89 -9.69 9.92
C LEU A 136 8.42 -9.41 10.27
N GLY A 137 7.52 -10.33 9.93
CA GLY A 137 6.10 -10.23 10.23
C GLY A 137 5.34 -9.27 9.34
N CYS A 138 5.71 -9.11 8.07
CA CYS A 138 4.92 -8.35 7.09
C CYS A 138 3.55 -9.01 6.90
N ASP A 139 2.48 -8.19 6.80
CA ASP A 139 1.10 -8.71 6.79
C ASP A 139 0.66 -9.18 5.40
N GLN A 140 1.08 -8.45 4.35
CA GLN A 140 0.71 -8.72 2.95
C GLN A 140 1.93 -8.53 2.05
N ILE A 141 1.98 -9.29 0.98
CA ILE A 141 3.11 -9.30 0.05
C ILE A 141 2.59 -9.27 -1.38
N GLN A 142 3.17 -8.40 -2.21
CA GLN A 142 2.85 -8.23 -3.63
C GLN A 142 4.13 -8.26 -4.46
N GLY A 143 4.12 -8.98 -5.59
CA GLY A 143 5.26 -8.97 -6.50
C GLY A 143 5.25 -10.05 -7.56
N TYR A 144 6.25 -10.03 -8.44
CA TYR A 144 6.36 -10.94 -9.56
C TYR A 144 6.71 -12.38 -9.17
N LEU A 145 7.10 -12.61 -7.93
CA LEU A 145 7.19 -13.96 -7.37
C LEU A 145 5.87 -14.71 -7.51
N PHE A 146 4.75 -14.01 -7.32
CA PHE A 146 3.40 -14.57 -7.41
C PHE A 146 2.89 -14.53 -8.84
N ALA A 147 2.65 -13.34 -9.37
CA ALA A 147 2.19 -13.14 -10.74
C ALA A 147 2.57 -11.76 -11.25
N LYS A 148 2.73 -11.63 -12.57
CA LYS A 148 2.77 -10.33 -13.24
C LYS A 148 1.35 -9.82 -13.44
N PRO A 149 1.15 -8.48 -13.62
CA PRO A 149 -0.14 -7.93 -13.99
C PRO A 149 -0.72 -8.66 -15.20
N ALA A 150 -2.00 -9.01 -15.11
CA ALA A 150 -2.70 -9.76 -16.14
C ALA A 150 -4.10 -9.18 -16.39
N PRO A 151 -4.69 -9.38 -17.59
CA PRO A 151 -6.08 -9.06 -17.84
C PRO A 151 -7.02 -9.77 -16.88
N HIS A 152 -8.19 -9.19 -16.63
CA HIS A 152 -9.15 -9.68 -15.64
C HIS A 152 -9.52 -11.15 -15.81
N ASP A 153 -9.74 -11.60 -17.03
CA ASP A 153 -10.09 -12.98 -17.39
C ASP A 153 -8.96 -14.00 -17.13
N ALA A 154 -7.70 -13.53 -17.07
CA ALA A 154 -6.54 -14.37 -16.78
C ALA A 154 -6.20 -14.44 -15.27
N ILE A 155 -6.83 -13.67 -14.39
CA ILE A 155 -6.49 -13.57 -12.96
C ILE A 155 -6.65 -14.92 -12.25
N ILE A 156 -7.72 -15.66 -12.52
CA ILE A 156 -8.01 -16.96 -11.86
C ILE A 156 -6.87 -17.96 -12.14
N GLU A 157 -6.46 -18.06 -13.42
CA GLU A 157 -5.37 -18.96 -13.82
C GLU A 157 -4.03 -18.51 -13.23
N ALA A 158 -3.74 -17.20 -13.22
CA ALA A 158 -2.53 -16.66 -12.63
C ALA A 158 -2.44 -16.94 -11.13
N THR A 159 -3.57 -16.81 -10.41
CA THR A 159 -3.66 -17.11 -8.97
C THR A 159 -3.42 -18.60 -8.70
N ALA A 160 -4.03 -19.49 -9.46
CA ALA A 160 -3.84 -20.94 -9.30
C ALA A 160 -2.36 -21.33 -9.50
N LYS A 161 -1.71 -20.84 -10.56
CA LYS A 161 -0.28 -21.07 -10.81
C LYS A 161 0.62 -20.51 -9.70
N SER A 162 0.24 -19.40 -9.10
CA SER A 162 0.96 -18.78 -7.99
C SER A 162 0.94 -19.67 -6.74
N ILE A 163 -0.23 -20.21 -6.41
CA ILE A 163 -0.41 -21.13 -5.27
C ILE A 163 0.42 -22.40 -5.47
N GLU A 164 0.40 -23.01 -6.66
CA GLU A 164 1.19 -24.19 -6.98
C GLU A 164 2.69 -23.96 -6.80
N ARG A 165 3.20 -22.80 -7.28
CA ARG A 165 4.63 -22.44 -7.14
C ARG A 165 5.05 -22.33 -5.67
N LEU A 166 4.24 -21.70 -4.83
CA LEU A 166 4.54 -21.52 -3.41
C LEU A 166 4.53 -22.85 -2.64
N GLN A 167 3.64 -23.79 -3.02
CA GLN A 167 3.58 -25.12 -2.42
C GLN A 167 4.81 -25.98 -2.75
N HIS A 168 5.50 -25.72 -3.89
CA HIS A 168 6.71 -26.43 -4.29
C HIS A 168 7.99 -25.76 -3.78
N ALA A 169 7.89 -24.53 -3.26
CA ALA A 169 9.03 -23.76 -2.73
C ALA A 169 9.16 -23.85 -1.19
N ALA A 170 8.20 -24.47 -0.52
CA ALA A 170 8.17 -24.72 0.92
C ALA A 170 8.67 -26.14 1.25
#